data_dbdbdba96b3b1280a7723085a10e8e24
#
_entry.id   dbdbdba96b3b1280a7723085a10e8e24
#
_cell.length_a   1.000
_cell.length_b   1.000
_cell.length_c   1.000
_cell.angle_alpha   90.00
_cell.angle_beta   90.00
_cell.angle_gamma   90.00
#
_symmetry.space_group_name_H-M   'P 1'
#
loop_
_entity.id
_entity.type
_entity.pdbx_description
1 polymer ?
#
loop_
_entity_poly.entity_id
_entity_poly.type
_entity_poly.pdbx_seq_one_letter_code
_entity_poly.pdbx_strand_id
1 'polypeptide(L)'
;MKRIYTFGGELVERNLTVVDIIKNKKAGNKLTQVTAQNAEEARIIADQDVDMIITGSDWFADVRSGAPNTFITAALFAGRYITNDEILEGAMKAAMEGADSVLTPRGLGVVEMLANEGLAVQGHVGMVPSSSTQLGGLRTVGKTAEEAIKILDDMRRLEDAGAFGAEVECVADDALEEIKKHTSLVINSLGSGSSGDVIFLFFEDICGETGDPPGKMPKHAKSWGDGKAIREKLDQERRNAIKGFKEDVVDGSFPSEDYTVSMLPGEKDKLIEELDKI
;
A
#
# COMPACT_ATOMS: atom_id res chain seq x y z
N MET A 1 15.29 -9.95 13.87
CA MET A 1 15.72 -9.39 12.59
C MET A 1 16.64 -10.33 11.84
N LYS A 2 16.57 -10.36 10.52
CA LYS A 2 17.42 -11.14 9.61
C LYS A 2 18.33 -10.19 8.84
N ARG A 3 19.61 -10.46 8.80
CA ARG A 3 20.54 -9.69 7.96
C ARG A 3 20.51 -10.26 6.55
N ILE A 4 20.23 -9.41 5.58
CA ILE A 4 20.16 -9.76 4.16
C ILE A 4 20.92 -8.71 3.33
N TYR A 5 21.28 -9.09 2.10
CA TYR A 5 21.62 -8.11 1.08
C TYR A 5 20.36 -7.82 0.25
N THR A 6 20.07 -6.55 0.02
CA THR A 6 19.04 -6.14 -0.95
C THR A 6 19.49 -6.49 -2.37
N PHE A 7 18.59 -6.43 -3.33
CA PHE A 7 18.94 -6.60 -4.74
C PHE A 7 19.99 -5.57 -5.20
N GLY A 8 19.97 -4.36 -4.64
CA GLY A 8 20.97 -3.32 -4.84
C GLY A 8 22.31 -3.53 -4.13
N GLY A 9 22.48 -4.64 -3.40
CA GLY A 9 23.73 -4.99 -2.71
C GLY A 9 23.94 -4.31 -1.36
N GLU A 10 22.94 -3.65 -0.81
CA GLU A 10 22.99 -3.04 0.53
C GLU A 10 22.74 -4.08 1.62
N LEU A 11 23.55 -4.06 2.68
CA LEU A 11 23.37 -4.91 3.86
C LEU A 11 22.34 -4.26 4.80
N VAL A 12 21.22 -4.92 5.00
CA VAL A 12 20.09 -4.41 5.79
C VAL A 12 19.56 -5.49 6.74
N GLU A 13 18.67 -5.07 7.63
CA GLU A 13 17.89 -5.97 8.49
C GLU A 13 16.44 -6.05 8.02
N ARG A 14 15.82 -7.24 8.14
CA ARG A 14 14.41 -7.47 7.86
C ARG A 14 13.78 -8.31 8.98
N ASN A 15 12.52 -8.03 9.27
CA ASN A 15 11.72 -8.86 10.20
C ASN A 15 11.51 -10.27 9.64
N LEU A 16 11.21 -10.38 8.34
CA LEU A 16 10.94 -11.61 7.60
C LEU A 16 11.76 -11.70 6.31
N THR A 17 11.92 -12.93 5.84
CA THR A 17 12.36 -13.25 4.48
C THR A 17 11.31 -14.16 3.82
N VAL A 18 11.36 -14.37 2.49
CA VAL A 18 10.49 -15.33 1.78
C VAL A 18 10.56 -16.71 2.43
N VAL A 19 11.75 -17.14 2.87
CA VAL A 19 11.92 -18.42 3.55
C VAL A 19 11.17 -18.47 4.88
N ASP A 20 11.15 -17.36 5.64
CA ASP A 20 10.40 -17.28 6.91
C ASP A 20 8.89 -17.32 6.65
N ILE A 21 8.40 -16.64 5.61
CA ILE A 21 6.98 -16.68 5.21
C ILE A 21 6.56 -18.11 4.85
N ILE A 22 7.36 -18.80 4.03
CA ILE A 22 7.11 -20.22 3.67
C ILE A 22 7.14 -21.14 4.91
N LYS A 23 8.04 -20.90 5.86
CA LYS A 23 8.08 -21.66 7.13
C LYS A 23 6.84 -21.43 7.97
N ASN A 24 6.36 -20.18 8.08
CA ASN A 24 5.11 -19.86 8.78
C ASN A 24 3.90 -20.57 8.14
N LYS A 25 3.78 -20.56 6.80
CA LYS A 25 2.78 -21.36 6.09
C LYS A 25 2.83 -22.84 6.49
N LYS A 26 4.00 -23.45 6.45
CA LYS A 26 4.18 -24.87 6.80
C LYS A 26 3.84 -25.18 8.26
N ALA A 27 4.08 -24.21 9.16
CA ALA A 27 3.76 -24.31 10.58
C ALA A 27 2.28 -24.00 10.89
N GLY A 28 1.51 -23.51 9.92
CA GLY A 28 0.12 -23.05 10.09
C GLY A 28 -0.01 -21.72 10.82
N ASN A 29 1.08 -20.97 10.98
CA ASN A 29 1.06 -19.64 11.57
C ASN A 29 0.48 -18.63 10.57
N LYS A 30 -0.39 -17.75 11.05
CA LYS A 30 -0.94 -16.65 10.24
C LYS A 30 -0.03 -15.44 10.32
N LEU A 31 0.17 -14.80 9.17
CA LEU A 31 0.84 -13.52 9.06
C LEU A 31 -0.20 -12.45 8.68
N THR A 32 0.18 -11.19 8.89
CA THR A 32 -0.63 -10.01 8.59
C THR A 32 0.03 -9.17 7.50
N GLN A 33 -0.77 -8.62 6.58
CA GLN A 33 -0.31 -7.68 5.57
C GLN A 33 -1.25 -6.48 5.49
N VAL A 34 -0.69 -5.28 5.38
CA VAL A 34 -1.44 -4.03 5.27
C VAL A 34 -0.87 -3.18 4.12
N THR A 35 -1.73 -2.45 3.42
CA THR A 35 -1.27 -1.45 2.44
C THR A 35 -0.66 -0.24 3.14
N ALA A 36 0.31 0.42 2.48
CA ALA A 36 0.75 1.77 2.84
C ALA A 36 0.97 2.60 1.57
N GLN A 37 0.70 3.89 1.63
CA GLN A 37 0.88 4.81 0.51
C GLN A 37 1.95 5.87 0.77
N ASN A 38 2.42 5.99 2.01
CA ASN A 38 3.42 6.97 2.43
C ASN A 38 4.20 6.49 3.66
N ALA A 39 5.25 7.24 4.02
CA ALA A 39 6.13 6.93 5.14
C ALA A 39 5.41 6.96 6.50
N GLU A 40 4.42 7.83 6.70
CA GLU A 40 3.68 7.92 7.96
C GLU A 40 2.85 6.66 8.20
N GLU A 41 2.09 6.22 7.21
CA GLU A 41 1.32 4.97 7.28
C GLU A 41 2.24 3.77 7.51
N ALA A 42 3.34 3.68 6.76
CA ALA A 42 4.32 2.60 6.89
C ALA A 42 4.92 2.53 8.30
N ARG A 43 5.26 3.68 8.89
CA ARG A 43 5.76 3.77 10.26
C ARG A 43 4.73 3.30 11.27
N ILE A 44 3.47 3.76 11.13
CA ILE A 44 2.38 3.33 12.02
C ILE A 44 2.19 1.82 11.96
N ILE A 45 2.21 1.23 10.76
CA ILE A 45 2.10 -0.21 10.56
C ILE A 45 3.27 -0.97 11.22
N ALA A 46 4.49 -0.50 11.00
CA ALA A 46 5.71 -1.11 11.54
C ALA A 46 5.76 -1.01 13.08
N ASP A 47 5.31 0.10 13.66
CA ASP A 47 5.24 0.32 15.12
C ASP A 47 4.25 -0.65 15.82
N GLN A 48 3.34 -1.30 15.07
CA GLN A 48 2.40 -2.29 15.56
C GLN A 48 2.81 -3.73 15.22
N ASP A 49 4.05 -3.96 14.81
CA ASP A 49 4.59 -5.29 14.49
C ASP A 49 3.77 -6.05 13.43
N VAL A 50 3.11 -5.34 12.50
CA VAL A 50 2.49 -5.98 11.34
C VAL A 50 3.59 -6.62 10.49
N ASP A 51 3.36 -7.86 10.06
CA ASP A 51 4.40 -8.70 9.47
C ASP A 51 4.88 -8.20 8.10
N MET A 52 3.96 -7.72 7.26
CA MET A 52 4.22 -7.36 5.87
C MET A 52 3.48 -6.10 5.46
N ILE A 53 4.11 -5.33 4.59
CA ILE A 53 3.48 -4.18 3.90
C ILE A 53 3.42 -4.48 2.41
N ILE A 54 2.37 -3.99 1.74
CA ILE A 54 2.30 -3.92 0.28
C ILE A 54 2.02 -2.47 -0.14
N THR A 55 2.71 -2.01 -1.17
CA THR A 55 2.57 -0.65 -1.69
C THR A 55 2.74 -0.63 -3.21
N GLY A 56 2.16 0.37 -3.87
CA GLY A 56 2.46 0.61 -5.28
C GLY A 56 3.94 0.96 -5.50
N SER A 57 4.50 0.49 -6.59
CA SER A 57 5.90 0.75 -6.94
C SER A 57 6.25 2.24 -7.01
N ASP A 58 5.28 3.11 -7.33
CA ASP A 58 5.50 4.56 -7.40
C ASP A 58 5.69 5.21 -6.00
N TRP A 59 5.19 4.59 -4.94
CA TRP A 59 5.29 5.06 -3.55
C TRP A 59 6.35 4.31 -2.74
N PHE A 60 7.02 3.35 -3.39
CA PHE A 60 7.85 2.38 -2.69
C PHE A 60 8.95 3.03 -1.84
N ALA A 61 9.71 3.97 -2.40
CA ALA A 61 10.82 4.63 -1.70
C ALA A 61 10.35 5.37 -0.43
N ASP A 62 9.21 6.07 -0.51
CA ASP A 62 8.64 6.77 0.63
C ASP A 62 8.18 5.79 1.71
N VAL A 63 7.42 4.76 1.34
CA VAL A 63 6.96 3.71 2.25
C VAL A 63 8.13 2.97 2.91
N ARG A 64 9.19 2.63 2.13
CA ARG A 64 10.39 2.00 2.68
C ARG A 64 11.08 2.88 3.72
N SER A 65 11.08 4.20 3.54
CA SER A 65 11.66 5.14 4.51
C SER A 65 10.96 5.09 5.86
N GLY A 66 9.63 4.88 5.88
CA GLY A 66 8.83 4.75 7.09
C GLY A 66 8.94 3.39 7.78
N ALA A 67 9.23 2.33 7.04
CA ALA A 67 9.32 0.96 7.56
C ALA A 67 10.61 0.26 7.06
N PRO A 68 11.79 0.70 7.51
CA PRO A 68 13.07 0.24 6.96
C PRO A 68 13.33 -1.26 7.15
N ASN A 69 12.75 -1.87 8.14
CA ASN A 69 13.02 -3.27 8.51
C ASN A 69 11.85 -4.23 8.24
N THR A 70 10.68 -3.73 7.82
CA THR A 70 9.52 -4.56 7.51
C THR A 70 9.65 -5.18 6.12
N PHE A 71 9.16 -6.41 5.94
CA PHE A 71 9.05 -7.03 4.62
C PHE A 71 8.05 -6.25 3.76
N ILE A 72 8.49 -5.67 2.64
CA ILE A 72 7.64 -4.86 1.76
C ILE A 72 7.59 -5.45 0.36
N THR A 73 6.36 -5.64 -0.14
CA THR A 73 6.05 -6.03 -1.51
C THR A 73 5.76 -4.78 -2.35
N ALA A 74 6.42 -4.64 -3.48
CA ALA A 74 6.12 -3.60 -4.47
C ALA A 74 5.09 -4.12 -5.48
N ALA A 75 3.90 -3.52 -5.52
CA ALA A 75 2.84 -3.87 -6.47
C ALA A 75 3.06 -3.15 -7.81
N LEU A 76 3.17 -3.94 -8.88
CA LEU A 76 3.34 -3.49 -10.26
C LEU A 76 1.97 -3.45 -10.95
N PHE A 77 1.21 -2.39 -10.72
CA PHE A 77 -0.16 -2.27 -11.21
C PHE A 77 -0.27 -2.38 -12.73
N ALA A 78 -1.24 -3.16 -13.23
CA ALA A 78 -1.43 -3.42 -14.65
C ALA A 78 -1.64 -2.15 -15.51
N GLY A 79 -2.26 -1.12 -14.96
CA GLY A 79 -2.49 0.16 -15.64
C GLY A 79 -1.26 1.08 -15.70
N ARG A 80 -0.20 0.77 -14.95
CA ARG A 80 1.02 1.57 -14.88
C ARG A 80 2.04 1.16 -15.92
N TYR A 81 2.11 -0.14 -16.20
CA TYR A 81 3.11 -0.74 -17.08
C TYR A 81 2.42 -1.39 -18.29
N ILE A 82 2.66 -0.88 -19.48
CA ILE A 82 2.00 -1.31 -20.72
C ILE A 82 2.78 -2.45 -21.38
N THR A 83 4.09 -2.29 -21.47
CA THR A 83 5.00 -3.25 -22.10
C THR A 83 5.70 -4.16 -21.08
N ASN A 84 6.35 -5.21 -21.56
CA ASN A 84 7.16 -6.09 -20.71
C ASN A 84 8.46 -5.39 -20.26
N ASP A 85 9.02 -4.52 -21.08
CA ASP A 85 10.23 -3.78 -20.74
C ASP A 85 9.94 -2.78 -19.61
N GLU A 86 8.82 -2.05 -19.71
CA GLU A 86 8.41 -1.11 -18.65
C GLU A 86 8.16 -1.81 -17.31
N ILE A 87 7.49 -2.97 -17.28
CA ILE A 87 7.23 -3.68 -16.03
C ILE A 87 8.53 -4.28 -15.45
N LEU A 88 9.44 -4.74 -16.29
CA LEU A 88 10.76 -5.20 -15.86
C LEU A 88 11.57 -4.05 -15.26
N GLU A 89 11.63 -2.90 -15.92
CA GLU A 89 12.30 -1.70 -15.41
C GLU A 89 11.69 -1.26 -14.06
N GLY A 90 10.36 -1.23 -13.95
CA GLY A 90 9.68 -0.88 -12.70
C GLY A 90 9.97 -1.86 -11.56
N ALA A 91 10.00 -3.16 -11.85
CA ALA A 91 10.34 -4.21 -10.90
C ALA A 91 11.78 -4.10 -10.40
N MET A 92 12.73 -3.91 -11.35
CA MET A 92 14.14 -3.72 -11.04
C MET A 92 14.39 -2.46 -10.22
N LYS A 93 13.73 -1.35 -10.56
CA LYS A 93 13.80 -0.11 -9.79
C LYS A 93 13.35 -0.35 -8.35
N ALA A 94 12.17 -0.94 -8.13
CA ALA A 94 11.68 -1.25 -6.81
C ALA A 94 12.62 -2.17 -6.02
N ALA A 95 13.19 -3.20 -6.68
CA ALA A 95 14.16 -4.11 -6.08
C ALA A 95 15.46 -3.39 -5.68
N MET A 96 15.96 -2.48 -6.50
CA MET A 96 17.14 -1.63 -6.20
C MET A 96 16.86 -0.68 -5.03
N GLU A 97 15.63 -0.20 -4.89
CA GLU A 97 15.17 0.60 -3.75
C GLU A 97 14.89 -0.24 -2.49
N GLY A 98 15.10 -1.56 -2.55
CA GLY A 98 15.04 -2.49 -1.43
C GLY A 98 13.68 -3.19 -1.25
N ALA A 99 12.90 -3.39 -2.32
CA ALA A 99 11.72 -4.26 -2.27
C ALA A 99 12.16 -5.70 -1.96
N ASP A 100 11.43 -6.35 -1.05
CA ASP A 100 11.69 -7.72 -0.65
C ASP A 100 10.97 -8.72 -1.58
N SER A 101 9.92 -8.28 -2.25
CA SER A 101 9.22 -8.98 -3.32
C SER A 101 8.48 -8.01 -4.23
N VAL A 102 8.02 -8.51 -5.38
CA VAL A 102 7.15 -7.78 -6.29
C VAL A 102 5.85 -8.55 -6.49
N LEU A 103 4.73 -7.84 -6.70
CA LEU A 103 3.44 -8.41 -7.05
C LEU A 103 3.01 -7.89 -8.42
N THR A 104 2.53 -8.79 -9.28
CA THR A 104 1.96 -8.39 -10.57
C THR A 104 0.67 -9.15 -10.91
N PRO A 105 -0.39 -8.44 -11.36
CA PRO A 105 -1.60 -9.06 -11.90
C PRO A 105 -1.48 -9.42 -13.38
N ARG A 106 -0.28 -9.27 -13.97
CA ARG A 106 -0.02 -9.56 -15.39
C ARG A 106 0.04 -11.07 -15.63
N GLY A 107 -0.04 -11.46 -16.89
CA GLY A 107 -0.02 -12.86 -17.30
C GLY A 107 1.26 -13.62 -16.94
N LEU A 108 1.18 -14.95 -16.99
CA LEU A 108 2.23 -15.89 -16.56
C LEU A 108 3.62 -15.61 -17.16
N GLY A 109 3.68 -15.21 -18.44
CA GLY A 109 4.97 -14.88 -19.07
C GLY A 109 5.68 -13.69 -18.42
N VAL A 110 4.94 -12.75 -17.80
CA VAL A 110 5.54 -11.66 -17.03
C VAL A 110 6.03 -12.18 -15.67
N VAL A 111 5.26 -13.03 -15.00
CA VAL A 111 5.67 -13.66 -13.74
C VAL A 111 6.95 -14.46 -13.93
N GLU A 112 7.01 -15.31 -14.97
CA GLU A 112 8.19 -16.10 -15.32
C GLU A 112 9.41 -15.23 -15.64
N MET A 113 9.22 -14.18 -16.43
CA MET A 113 10.26 -13.21 -16.74
C MET A 113 10.88 -12.59 -15.49
N LEU A 114 10.02 -12.08 -14.57
CA LEU A 114 10.49 -11.45 -13.33
C LEU A 114 11.17 -12.47 -12.38
N ALA A 115 10.65 -13.70 -12.31
CA ALA A 115 11.25 -14.76 -11.50
C ALA A 115 12.62 -15.20 -12.04
N ASN A 116 12.78 -15.25 -13.36
CA ASN A 116 14.05 -15.59 -14.03
C ASN A 116 15.14 -14.53 -13.79
N GLU A 117 14.75 -13.28 -13.52
CA GLU A 117 15.70 -12.23 -13.11
C GLU A 117 16.09 -12.31 -11.62
N GLY A 118 15.62 -13.33 -10.91
CA GLY A 118 15.93 -13.55 -9.49
C GLY A 118 15.06 -12.78 -8.50
N LEU A 119 13.97 -12.17 -8.96
CA LEU A 119 13.03 -11.47 -8.09
C LEU A 119 12.11 -12.47 -7.37
N ALA A 120 11.76 -12.18 -6.12
CA ALA A 120 10.70 -12.88 -5.42
C ALA A 120 9.34 -12.36 -5.92
N VAL A 121 8.62 -13.19 -6.68
CA VAL A 121 7.39 -12.77 -7.38
C VAL A 121 6.14 -13.32 -6.70
N GLN A 122 5.12 -12.50 -6.59
CA GLN A 122 3.76 -12.86 -6.25
C GLN A 122 2.84 -12.60 -7.45
N GLY A 123 1.94 -13.54 -7.73
CA GLY A 123 0.89 -13.38 -8.72
C GLY A 123 -0.42 -12.86 -8.09
N HIS A 124 -1.49 -12.82 -8.91
CA HIS A 124 -2.81 -12.40 -8.47
C HIS A 124 -3.86 -13.35 -9.06
N VAL A 125 -4.72 -13.91 -8.24
CA VAL A 125 -5.80 -14.84 -8.64
C VAL A 125 -7.11 -14.50 -7.94
N GLY A 126 -8.19 -15.10 -8.42
CA GLY A 126 -9.53 -14.84 -7.91
C GLY A 126 -10.22 -13.71 -8.67
N MET A 127 -10.78 -12.76 -7.95
CA MET A 127 -11.40 -11.56 -8.52
C MET A 127 -10.35 -10.50 -8.81
N VAL A 128 -9.53 -10.71 -9.83
CA VAL A 128 -8.54 -9.73 -10.29
C VAL A 128 -9.26 -8.52 -10.87
N PRO A 129 -9.15 -7.30 -10.30
CA PRO A 129 -9.94 -6.14 -10.72
C PRO A 129 -9.83 -5.79 -12.21
N SER A 130 -8.63 -5.90 -12.79
CA SER A 130 -8.40 -5.67 -14.22
C SER A 130 -9.11 -6.67 -15.15
N SER A 131 -9.53 -7.81 -14.62
CA SER A 131 -10.27 -8.86 -15.34
C SER A 131 -11.78 -8.88 -15.01
N SER A 132 -12.28 -7.88 -14.29
CA SER A 132 -13.67 -7.86 -13.80
C SER A 132 -14.73 -7.97 -14.92
N THR A 133 -14.47 -7.42 -16.10
CA THR A 133 -15.37 -7.57 -17.26
C THR A 133 -15.52 -9.02 -17.70
N GLN A 134 -14.46 -9.82 -17.62
CA GLN A 134 -14.45 -11.24 -17.96
C GLN A 134 -15.15 -12.08 -16.89
N LEU A 135 -15.17 -11.59 -15.65
CA LEU A 135 -15.82 -12.23 -14.50
C LEU A 135 -17.30 -11.85 -14.37
N GLY A 136 -17.81 -10.96 -15.22
CA GLY A 136 -19.18 -10.46 -15.13
C GLY A 136 -19.38 -9.39 -14.04
N GLY A 137 -18.33 -8.70 -13.64
CA GLY A 137 -18.31 -7.64 -12.63
C GLY A 137 -17.55 -8.03 -11.35
N LEU A 138 -17.57 -7.12 -10.37
CA LEU A 138 -16.94 -7.36 -9.06
C LEU A 138 -17.80 -8.34 -8.24
N ARG A 139 -17.29 -9.52 -7.99
CA ARG A 139 -18.00 -10.58 -7.25
C ARG A 139 -17.04 -11.54 -6.58
N THR A 140 -17.51 -12.22 -5.55
CA THR A 140 -16.81 -13.39 -5.02
C THR A 140 -16.85 -14.51 -6.07
N VAL A 141 -15.69 -15.13 -6.35
CA VAL A 141 -15.49 -16.26 -7.25
C VAL A 141 -15.23 -17.55 -6.46
N GLY A 142 -15.12 -18.69 -7.15
CA GLY A 142 -14.91 -19.96 -6.48
C GLY A 142 -16.14 -20.51 -5.76
N LYS A 143 -17.35 -20.03 -6.10
CA LYS A 143 -18.61 -20.47 -5.50
C LYS A 143 -19.13 -21.79 -6.06
N THR A 144 -18.55 -22.29 -7.13
CA THR A 144 -18.83 -23.60 -7.70
C THR A 144 -17.55 -24.42 -7.75
N ALA A 145 -17.67 -25.75 -7.76
CA ALA A 145 -16.51 -26.62 -7.88
C ALA A 145 -15.70 -26.34 -9.16
N GLU A 146 -16.37 -26.01 -10.25
CA GLU A 146 -15.72 -25.66 -11.51
C GLU A 146 -14.87 -24.38 -11.38
N GLU A 147 -15.43 -23.32 -10.79
CA GLU A 147 -14.68 -22.07 -10.52
C GLU A 147 -13.50 -22.32 -9.57
N ALA A 148 -13.70 -23.12 -8.51
CA ALA A 148 -12.66 -23.45 -7.54
C ALA A 148 -11.49 -24.23 -8.16
N ILE A 149 -11.78 -25.20 -9.02
CA ILE A 149 -10.77 -25.97 -9.77
C ILE A 149 -9.99 -25.04 -10.72
N LYS A 150 -10.68 -24.12 -11.40
CA LYS A 150 -10.00 -23.14 -12.26
C LYS A 150 -9.04 -22.24 -11.47
N ILE A 151 -9.45 -21.78 -10.29
CA ILE A 151 -8.57 -20.98 -9.42
C ILE A 151 -7.35 -21.80 -9.00
N LEU A 152 -7.51 -23.07 -8.64
CA LEU A 152 -6.39 -23.96 -8.33
C LEU A 152 -5.46 -24.14 -9.54
N ASP A 153 -5.99 -24.29 -10.75
CA ASP A 153 -5.18 -24.39 -11.97
C ASP A 153 -4.39 -23.11 -12.20
N ASP A 154 -5.03 -21.95 -12.06
CA ASP A 154 -4.36 -20.65 -12.17
C ASP A 154 -3.24 -20.50 -11.11
N MET A 155 -3.45 -20.94 -9.87
CA MET A 155 -2.44 -20.93 -8.82
C MET A 155 -1.24 -21.86 -9.16
N ARG A 156 -1.50 -23.07 -9.65
CA ARG A 156 -0.44 -24.00 -10.07
C ARG A 156 0.40 -23.46 -11.22
N ARG A 157 -0.25 -22.82 -12.18
CA ARG A 157 0.44 -22.19 -13.30
C ARG A 157 1.31 -21.00 -12.85
N LEU A 158 0.90 -20.25 -11.82
CA LEU A 158 1.75 -19.23 -11.19
C LEU A 158 2.95 -19.86 -10.48
N GLU A 159 2.74 -20.97 -9.79
CA GLU A 159 3.80 -21.76 -9.15
C GLU A 159 4.82 -22.27 -10.17
N ASP A 160 4.35 -22.84 -11.28
CA ASP A 160 5.19 -23.28 -12.39
C ASP A 160 5.97 -22.12 -13.05
N ALA A 161 5.40 -20.92 -13.09
CA ALA A 161 6.05 -19.69 -13.56
C ALA A 161 7.05 -19.09 -12.55
N GLY A 162 7.26 -19.72 -11.38
CA GLY A 162 8.26 -19.32 -10.40
C GLY A 162 7.77 -18.35 -9.32
N ALA A 163 6.46 -18.07 -9.22
CA ALA A 163 5.94 -17.30 -8.11
C ALA A 163 6.08 -18.06 -6.78
N PHE A 164 6.44 -17.36 -5.68
CA PHE A 164 6.44 -17.96 -4.35
C PHE A 164 5.09 -17.81 -3.63
N GLY A 165 4.24 -16.89 -4.08
CA GLY A 165 2.95 -16.59 -3.49
C GLY A 165 2.00 -15.93 -4.47
N ALA A 166 0.77 -15.74 -4.02
CA ALA A 166 -0.25 -15.03 -4.77
C ALA A 166 -1.17 -14.24 -3.84
N GLU A 167 -1.59 -13.05 -4.28
CA GLU A 167 -2.78 -12.40 -3.76
C GLU A 167 -4.01 -13.16 -4.26
N VAL A 168 -4.83 -13.59 -3.32
CA VAL A 168 -6.06 -14.36 -3.58
C VAL A 168 -7.23 -13.49 -3.18
N GLU A 169 -7.85 -12.84 -4.18
CA GLU A 169 -8.86 -11.83 -3.94
C GLU A 169 -10.27 -12.38 -4.11
N CYS A 170 -11.09 -12.17 -3.09
CA CYS A 170 -12.53 -12.47 -3.08
C CYS A 170 -12.89 -13.88 -3.58
N VAL A 171 -12.16 -14.90 -3.12
CA VAL A 171 -12.48 -16.31 -3.32
C VAL A 171 -13.34 -16.81 -2.16
N ALA A 172 -14.27 -17.73 -2.41
CA ALA A 172 -15.07 -18.34 -1.35
C ALA A 172 -14.16 -19.07 -0.34
N ASP A 173 -14.35 -18.82 0.97
CA ASP A 173 -13.45 -19.27 2.04
C ASP A 173 -13.35 -20.80 2.13
N ASP A 174 -14.49 -21.49 2.02
CA ASP A 174 -14.56 -22.94 2.00
C ASP A 174 -13.88 -23.57 0.77
N ALA A 175 -13.96 -22.91 -0.39
CA ALA A 175 -13.21 -23.33 -1.57
C ALA A 175 -11.70 -23.13 -1.37
N LEU A 176 -11.29 -21.99 -0.80
CA LEU A 176 -9.89 -21.70 -0.54
C LEU A 176 -9.29 -22.66 0.50
N GLU A 177 -10.07 -23.06 1.51
CA GLU A 177 -9.67 -24.06 2.51
C GLU A 177 -9.27 -25.38 1.86
N GLU A 178 -9.97 -25.81 0.81
CA GLU A 178 -9.64 -27.03 0.07
C GLU A 178 -8.49 -26.80 -0.93
N ILE A 179 -8.54 -25.71 -1.70
CA ILE A 179 -7.53 -25.34 -2.71
C ILE A 179 -6.12 -25.29 -2.11
N LYS A 180 -5.95 -24.67 -0.95
CA LYS A 180 -4.63 -24.49 -0.34
C LYS A 180 -3.88 -25.77 -0.03
N LYS A 181 -4.58 -26.89 0.09
CA LYS A 181 -3.98 -28.23 0.32
C LYS A 181 -3.26 -28.76 -0.92
N HIS A 182 -3.45 -28.13 -2.07
CA HIS A 182 -2.99 -28.58 -3.38
C HIS A 182 -2.00 -27.63 -4.07
N THR A 183 -1.50 -26.63 -3.35
CA THR A 183 -0.48 -25.67 -3.85
C THR A 183 0.53 -25.33 -2.77
N SER A 184 1.78 -25.11 -3.16
CA SER A 184 2.83 -24.63 -2.26
C SER A 184 2.89 -23.10 -2.16
N LEU A 185 2.18 -22.36 -3.04
CA LEU A 185 2.14 -20.90 -3.04
C LEU A 185 1.72 -20.34 -1.66
N VAL A 186 2.39 -19.33 -1.20
CA VAL A 186 1.93 -18.51 -0.07
C VAL A 186 0.67 -17.77 -0.49
N ILE A 187 -0.40 -17.90 0.29
CA ILE A 187 -1.72 -17.33 -0.01
C ILE A 187 -1.94 -16.05 0.79
N ASN A 188 -1.87 -14.90 0.12
CA ASN A 188 -2.25 -13.61 0.69
C ASN A 188 -3.75 -13.39 0.47
N SER A 189 -4.55 -13.64 1.52
CA SER A 189 -6.02 -13.61 1.46
C SER A 189 -6.53 -12.17 1.58
N LEU A 190 -7.04 -11.63 0.48
CA LEU A 190 -7.79 -10.38 0.43
C LEU A 190 -9.28 -10.70 0.18
N GLY A 191 -10.10 -10.60 1.22
CA GLY A 191 -11.53 -10.92 1.12
C GLY A 191 -11.85 -12.38 0.84
N SER A 192 -10.90 -13.29 1.03
CA SER A 192 -11.05 -14.73 0.78
C SER A 192 -11.10 -15.54 2.08
N GLY A 193 -11.48 -14.90 3.19
CA GLY A 193 -11.69 -15.54 4.49
C GLY A 193 -10.39 -15.82 5.24
N SER A 194 -10.50 -16.72 6.23
CA SER A 194 -9.42 -17.01 7.18
C SER A 194 -8.46 -18.11 6.72
N SER A 195 -8.72 -18.74 5.59
CA SER A 195 -7.94 -19.89 5.11
C SER A 195 -6.58 -19.52 4.53
N GLY A 196 -6.35 -18.26 4.15
CA GLY A 196 -5.04 -17.78 3.68
C GLY A 196 -3.90 -17.95 4.69
N ASP A 197 -2.67 -17.89 4.23
CA ASP A 197 -1.45 -17.92 5.06
C ASP A 197 -1.15 -16.54 5.62
N VAL A 198 -1.43 -15.50 4.84
CA VAL A 198 -1.34 -14.08 5.19
C VAL A 198 -2.74 -13.47 5.09
N ILE A 199 -3.19 -12.77 6.11
CA ILE A 199 -4.45 -12.03 6.09
C ILE A 199 -4.14 -10.58 5.71
N PHE A 200 -4.76 -10.13 4.63
CA PHE A 200 -4.49 -8.85 4.01
C PHE A 200 -5.71 -7.92 4.06
N LEU A 201 -5.50 -6.68 4.50
CA LEU A 201 -6.48 -5.59 4.45
C LEU A 201 -5.82 -4.27 4.07
N PHE A 202 -6.64 -3.34 3.58
CA PHE A 202 -6.22 -1.97 3.28
C PHE A 202 -6.13 -1.13 4.57
N PHE A 203 -5.12 -0.25 4.64
CA PHE A 203 -4.90 0.66 5.77
C PHE A 203 -6.13 1.52 6.05
N GLU A 204 -6.69 2.12 5.02
CA GLU A 204 -7.86 2.98 5.12
C GLU A 204 -9.11 2.25 5.64
N ASP A 205 -9.29 0.96 5.31
CA ASP A 205 -10.38 0.15 5.84
C ASP A 205 -10.18 -0.12 7.33
N ILE A 206 -8.96 -0.50 7.73
CA ILE A 206 -8.59 -0.77 9.12
C ILE A 206 -8.78 0.47 9.99
N CYS A 207 -8.33 1.63 9.50
CA CYS A 207 -8.37 2.90 10.22
C CYS A 207 -9.73 3.59 10.19
N GLY A 208 -10.69 3.09 9.42
CA GLY A 208 -12.01 3.70 9.25
C GLY A 208 -11.95 5.00 8.48
N GLU A 209 -11.07 5.09 7.51
CA GLU A 209 -10.90 6.22 6.62
C GLU A 209 -11.60 6.00 5.27
N THR A 210 -11.97 4.77 4.95
CA THR A 210 -12.74 4.41 3.76
C THR A 210 -14.10 5.08 3.82
N GLY A 211 -14.51 5.72 2.77
CA GLY A 211 -15.86 6.26 2.81
C GLY A 211 -16.15 7.36 1.84
N ASP A 212 -15.34 7.59 0.84
CA ASP A 212 -15.70 8.51 -0.22
C ASP A 212 -15.18 8.11 -1.59
N PRO A 213 -15.98 8.43 -2.52
CA PRO A 213 -17.37 8.28 -2.76
C PRO A 213 -17.65 7.01 -3.51
N PRO A 214 -18.72 6.54 -3.21
CA PRO A 214 -19.57 6.44 -2.03
C PRO A 214 -19.22 5.17 -1.28
N GLY A 215 -18.19 5.24 -0.47
CA GLY A 215 -17.57 4.10 0.15
C GLY A 215 -18.47 3.37 1.12
N LYS A 216 -19.19 2.41 0.61
CA LYS A 216 -19.61 1.32 1.46
C LYS A 216 -18.38 0.44 1.66
N MET A 217 -17.91 0.35 2.90
CA MET A 217 -16.84 -0.58 3.27
C MET A 217 -17.09 -1.95 2.63
N PRO A 218 -16.09 -2.56 1.99
CA PRO A 218 -16.24 -3.90 1.42
C PRO A 218 -16.72 -4.89 2.48
N LYS A 219 -17.54 -5.86 2.09
CA LYS A 219 -18.11 -6.85 3.04
C LYS A 219 -17.04 -7.60 3.85
N HIS A 220 -15.86 -7.76 3.28
CA HIS A 220 -14.73 -8.48 3.88
C HIS A 220 -13.86 -7.61 4.78
N ALA A 221 -14.04 -6.28 4.75
CA ALA A 221 -13.28 -5.37 5.57
C ALA A 221 -13.99 -5.08 6.90
N LYS A 222 -13.20 -4.73 7.90
CA LYS A 222 -13.66 -4.29 9.21
C LYS A 222 -12.80 -3.13 9.65
N SER A 223 -13.42 -2.08 10.19
CA SER A 223 -12.72 -0.97 10.82
C SER A 223 -12.56 -1.21 12.32
N TRP A 224 -11.41 -0.80 12.84
CA TRP A 224 -11.12 -0.70 14.27
C TRP A 224 -10.92 0.76 14.69
N GLY A 225 -10.87 1.70 13.72
CA GLY A 225 -10.73 3.13 13.94
C GLY A 225 -11.95 3.93 13.44
N ASP A 226 -11.89 5.24 13.65
CA ASP A 226 -12.89 6.23 13.17
C ASP A 226 -12.15 7.42 12.52
N GLY A 227 -11.18 7.10 11.65
CA GLY A 227 -10.30 8.07 11.01
C GLY A 227 -11.06 9.11 10.20
N LYS A 228 -12.17 8.72 9.54
CA LYS A 228 -13.01 9.63 8.77
C LYS A 228 -13.57 10.74 9.64
N ALA A 229 -14.18 10.41 10.78
CA ALA A 229 -14.77 11.43 11.67
C ALA A 229 -13.70 12.35 12.28
N ILE A 230 -12.49 11.83 12.56
CA ILE A 230 -11.36 12.63 13.04
C ILE A 230 -10.90 13.59 11.93
N ARG A 231 -10.78 13.12 10.69
CA ARG A 231 -10.41 13.94 9.53
C ARG A 231 -11.43 15.04 9.25
N GLU A 232 -12.73 14.73 9.32
CA GLU A 232 -13.81 15.73 9.16
C GLU A 232 -13.72 16.82 10.22
N LYS A 233 -13.44 16.47 11.48
CA LYS A 233 -13.23 17.45 12.57
C LYS A 233 -12.00 18.33 12.31
N LEU A 234 -10.89 17.73 11.90
CA LEU A 234 -9.66 18.46 11.56
C LEU A 234 -9.89 19.42 10.38
N ASP A 235 -10.60 18.98 9.35
CA ASP A 235 -10.92 19.82 8.20
C ASP A 235 -11.84 20.99 8.58
N GLN A 236 -12.81 20.77 9.46
CA GLN A 236 -13.65 21.84 9.97
C GLN A 236 -12.84 22.87 10.76
N GLU A 237 -11.90 22.42 11.60
CA GLU A 237 -11.02 23.29 12.36
C GLU A 237 -10.11 24.13 11.45
N ARG A 238 -9.54 23.51 10.41
CA ARG A 238 -8.75 24.21 9.39
C ARG A 238 -9.57 25.28 8.66
N ARG A 239 -10.83 24.97 8.30
CA ARG A 239 -11.76 25.94 7.68
C ARG A 239 -12.03 27.12 8.60
N ASN A 240 -12.28 26.85 9.88
CA ASN A 240 -12.52 27.89 10.88
C ASN A 240 -11.29 28.79 11.05
N ALA A 241 -10.09 28.21 11.13
CA ALA A 241 -8.85 28.97 11.23
C ALA A 241 -8.60 29.89 10.01
N ILE A 242 -8.76 29.35 8.79
CA ILE A 242 -8.63 30.16 7.56
C ILE A 242 -9.70 31.26 7.48
N LYS A 243 -10.93 30.94 7.92
CA LYS A 243 -12.01 31.94 7.99
C LYS A 243 -11.65 33.05 8.96
N GLY A 244 -11.19 32.73 10.19
CA GLY A 244 -10.76 33.71 11.18
C GLY A 244 -9.67 34.61 10.66
N PHE A 245 -8.60 34.04 10.05
CA PHE A 245 -7.55 34.84 9.40
C PHE A 245 -8.11 35.84 8.39
N LYS A 246 -9.04 35.38 7.53
CA LYS A 246 -9.65 36.26 6.52
C LYS A 246 -10.47 37.37 7.15
N GLU A 247 -11.23 37.08 8.20
CA GLU A 247 -12.08 38.04 8.91
C GLU A 247 -11.22 39.12 9.59
N ASP A 248 -10.15 38.73 10.31
CA ASP A 248 -9.22 39.61 10.97
C ASP A 248 -8.48 40.54 9.99
N VAL A 249 -8.13 40.05 8.79
CA VAL A 249 -7.54 40.90 7.74
C VAL A 249 -8.55 41.89 7.20
N VAL A 250 -9.81 41.50 7.02
CA VAL A 250 -10.86 42.39 6.48
C VAL A 250 -11.27 43.46 7.47
N ASP A 251 -11.34 43.16 8.75
CA ASP A 251 -11.69 44.14 9.81
C ASP A 251 -10.48 44.92 10.34
N GLY A 252 -9.24 44.55 9.92
CA GLY A 252 -8.00 45.24 10.27
C GLY A 252 -7.43 44.85 11.64
N SER A 253 -7.93 43.80 12.28
CA SER A 253 -7.37 43.28 13.54
C SER A 253 -6.07 42.52 13.36
N PHE A 254 -5.82 42.04 12.13
CA PHE A 254 -4.54 41.42 11.75
C PHE A 254 -3.98 42.03 10.46
N PRO A 255 -2.65 42.33 10.39
CA PRO A 255 -1.67 42.22 11.48
C PRO A 255 -1.80 43.37 12.49
N SER A 256 -1.83 43.05 13.79
CA SER A 256 -1.69 44.04 14.87
C SER A 256 -0.23 44.45 15.07
N GLU A 257 0.00 45.42 15.97
CA GLU A 257 1.36 45.86 16.32
C GLU A 257 2.28 44.72 16.79
N ASP A 258 1.73 43.69 17.41
CA ASP A 258 2.46 42.52 17.88
C ASP A 258 3.03 41.66 16.73
N TYR A 259 2.48 41.81 15.54
CA TYR A 259 2.85 41.04 14.33
C TYR A 259 3.58 41.90 13.30
N THR A 260 3.94 43.14 13.66
CA THR A 260 4.63 44.10 12.78
C THR A 260 5.98 44.50 13.35
N VAL A 261 6.87 44.91 12.47
CA VAL A 261 8.17 45.47 12.88
C VAL A 261 8.27 46.90 12.41
N SER A 262 8.53 47.82 13.36
CA SER A 262 8.75 49.20 13.07
C SER A 262 10.19 49.46 12.61
N MET A 263 10.39 50.57 11.90
CA MET A 263 11.72 51.06 11.59
C MET A 263 12.50 51.41 12.87
N LEU A 264 13.79 51.45 12.78
CA LEU A 264 14.64 51.94 13.88
C LEU A 264 14.26 53.37 14.26
N PRO A 265 14.43 53.75 15.55
CA PRO A 265 14.09 55.08 16.00
C PRO A 265 14.77 56.19 15.14
N GLY A 266 13.97 57.12 14.63
CA GLY A 266 14.41 58.24 13.77
C GLY A 266 14.58 57.93 12.28
N GLU A 267 14.52 56.68 11.87
CA GLU A 267 14.68 56.32 10.45
C GLU A 267 13.42 56.59 9.61
N LYS A 268 12.24 56.59 10.22
CA LYS A 268 10.99 56.94 9.54
C LYS A 268 10.98 58.41 9.08
N ASP A 269 11.46 59.35 9.94
CA ASP A 269 11.50 60.75 9.58
C ASP A 269 12.49 61.02 8.43
N LYS A 270 13.66 60.39 8.47
CA LYS A 270 14.63 60.46 7.36
C LYS A 270 14.05 59.91 6.06
N LEU A 271 13.30 58.81 6.13
CA LEU A 271 12.65 58.24 4.94
C LEU A 271 11.64 59.23 4.34
N ILE A 272 10.84 59.90 5.17
CA ILE A 272 9.87 60.90 4.72
C ILE A 272 10.61 62.06 4.01
N GLU A 273 11.69 62.59 4.63
CA GLU A 273 12.49 63.68 4.03
C GLU A 273 13.11 63.28 2.67
N GLU A 274 13.51 62.03 2.48
CA GLU A 274 14.06 61.57 1.20
C GLU A 274 12.96 61.34 0.16
N LEU A 275 11.78 60.84 0.58
CA LEU A 275 10.64 60.67 -0.34
C LEU A 275 10.09 61.98 -0.87
N ASP A 276 10.13 63.07 -0.07
CA ASP A 276 9.67 64.40 -0.49
C ASP A 276 10.60 65.05 -1.55
N LYS A 277 11.79 64.48 -1.79
CA LYS A 277 12.75 64.95 -2.81
C LYS A 277 12.58 64.21 -4.16
N ILE A 278 11.80 63.17 -4.21
CA ILE A 278 11.54 62.34 -5.40
C ILE A 278 10.27 62.81 -6.09
#